data_126498b4005ab9268347100b8a95f9fe
#
_entry.id   126498b4005ab9268347100b8a95f9fe
#
_cell.length_a   1.000
_cell.length_b   1.000
_cell.length_c   1.000
_cell.angle_alpha   90.00
_cell.angle_beta   90.00
_cell.angle_gamma   90.00
#
_symmetry.space_group_name_H-M   'P 1'
#
loop_
_entity.id
_entity.type
_entity.pdbx_description
1 polymer ?
#
loop_
_entity_poly.entity_id
_entity_poly.type
_entity_poly.pdbx_seq_one_letter_code
_entity_poly.pdbx_strand_id
1 'polypeptide(L)'
;ITDYIVSTQEELDAISFDIPEDKLVIVSDKVADRLSDTVTTQGIFAVVQIPNKQRQIQDPIPDEKGSWLFLDNIQDPGNIGTMVRTADAADFAGVVFGKGTADVFNPKVQRAMQGSQFHIRLVLGNLDEWTQSFKQAKIPVYGTELNPQAKNYQTIEKADDFALIMGNEGNGMSPELLTQTTANLYIPIKGKAESLNVAVAAGVLMFSLKDI
;
A
#
# COMPACT_ATOMS: atom_id res chain seq x y z
N ILE A 1 2.96 18.50 6.99
CA ILE A 1 3.66 19.80 7.15
C ILE A 1 4.85 19.78 6.22
N THR A 2 4.86 20.66 5.23
CA THR A 2 5.96 20.80 4.27
C THR A 2 7.03 21.69 4.91
N ASP A 3 8.28 21.21 4.97
CA ASP A 3 9.39 22.00 5.46
C ASP A 3 9.85 23.00 4.39
N TYR A 4 10.04 22.49 3.17
CA TYR A 4 10.47 23.30 2.02
C TYR A 4 9.78 22.86 0.75
N ILE A 5 9.59 23.81 -0.15
CA ILE A 5 9.28 23.56 -1.56
C ILE A 5 10.47 24.03 -2.37
N VAL A 6 10.98 23.17 -3.22
CA VAL A 6 12.08 23.45 -4.14
C VAL A 6 11.52 23.43 -5.55
N SER A 7 11.69 24.51 -6.30
CA SER A 7 11.12 24.64 -7.64
C SER A 7 12.06 25.39 -8.58
N THR A 8 11.89 25.19 -9.89
CA THR A 8 12.38 26.11 -10.90
C THR A 8 11.46 27.33 -10.97
N GLN A 9 11.92 28.45 -11.55
CA GLN A 9 11.09 29.63 -11.69
C GLN A 9 9.90 29.39 -12.61
N GLU A 10 10.10 28.63 -13.69
CA GLU A 10 9.06 28.30 -14.67
C GLU A 10 7.92 27.51 -14.03
N GLU A 11 8.24 26.48 -13.25
CA GLU A 11 7.24 25.66 -12.57
C GLU A 11 6.56 26.42 -11.42
N LEU A 12 7.29 27.29 -10.74
CA LEU A 12 6.71 28.14 -9.69
C LEU A 12 5.61 29.05 -10.25
N ASP A 13 5.82 29.62 -11.43
CA ASP A 13 4.85 30.51 -12.08
C ASP A 13 3.57 29.76 -12.50
N ALA A 14 3.63 28.43 -12.61
CA ALA A 14 2.50 27.57 -12.93
C ALA A 14 1.70 27.10 -11.68
N ILE A 15 2.23 27.33 -10.48
CA ILE A 15 1.57 26.92 -9.22
C ILE A 15 0.41 27.86 -8.90
N SER A 16 -0.76 27.30 -8.59
CA SER A 16 -1.98 28.04 -8.28
C SER A 16 -2.24 28.30 -6.78
N PHE A 17 -1.32 27.92 -5.90
CA PHE A 17 -1.45 28.11 -4.45
C PHE A 17 -0.27 28.89 -3.89
N ASP A 18 -0.51 29.64 -2.81
CA ASP A 18 0.52 30.47 -2.18
C ASP A 18 1.54 29.61 -1.40
N ILE A 19 2.82 29.84 -1.67
CA ILE A 19 3.94 29.25 -0.93
C ILE A 19 4.58 30.36 -0.11
N PRO A 20 4.72 30.19 1.23
CA PRO A 20 5.44 31.13 2.07
C PRO A 20 6.89 31.30 1.58
N GLU A 21 7.34 32.55 1.46
CA GLU A 21 8.69 32.86 0.92
C GLU A 21 9.81 32.19 1.73
N ASP A 22 9.64 32.06 3.05
CA ASP A 22 10.59 31.43 3.95
C ASP A 22 10.68 29.90 3.76
N LYS A 23 9.76 29.32 3.00
CA LYS A 23 9.72 27.89 2.66
C LYS A 23 10.02 27.60 1.20
N LEU A 24 10.24 28.62 0.38
CA LEU A 24 10.50 28.47 -1.03
C LEU A 24 12.01 28.53 -1.31
N VAL A 25 12.50 27.56 -2.07
CA VAL A 25 13.87 27.53 -2.61
C VAL A 25 13.79 27.44 -4.12
N ILE A 26 14.22 28.51 -4.82
CA ILE A 26 14.28 28.50 -6.28
C ILE A 26 15.63 27.94 -6.72
N VAL A 27 15.60 27.01 -7.65
CA VAL A 27 16.77 26.34 -8.20
C VAL A 27 16.81 26.43 -9.74
N SER A 28 17.98 26.22 -10.30
CA SER A 28 18.10 26.08 -11.78
C SER A 28 17.63 24.68 -12.22
N ASP A 29 17.26 24.55 -13.50
CA ASP A 29 16.85 23.28 -14.12
C ASP A 29 17.91 22.20 -13.91
N LYS A 30 19.20 22.54 -14.02
CA LYS A 30 20.30 21.62 -13.76
C LYS A 30 20.32 21.08 -12.34
N VAL A 31 19.88 21.85 -11.36
CA VAL A 31 19.76 21.40 -9.97
C VAL A 31 18.50 20.55 -9.81
N ALA A 32 17.39 20.98 -10.41
CA ALA A 32 16.14 20.21 -10.42
C ALA A 32 16.32 18.83 -11.05
N ASP A 33 17.02 18.72 -12.17
CA ASP A 33 17.38 17.44 -12.81
C ASP A 33 18.19 16.52 -11.87
N ARG A 34 19.07 17.09 -11.05
CA ARG A 34 19.87 16.32 -10.10
C ARG A 34 19.11 15.88 -8.85
N LEU A 35 18.07 16.62 -8.47
CA LEU A 35 17.18 16.27 -7.37
C LEU A 35 16.17 15.19 -7.77
N SER A 36 15.88 15.09 -9.06
CA SER A 36 14.93 14.13 -9.59
C SER A 36 15.56 12.75 -9.76
N ASP A 37 14.83 11.70 -9.31
CA ASP A 37 15.11 10.29 -9.66
C ASP A 37 14.41 9.86 -10.96
N THR A 38 13.72 10.76 -11.66
CA THR A 38 13.00 10.46 -12.91
C THR A 38 13.76 11.02 -14.12
N VAL A 39 13.57 10.39 -15.28
CA VAL A 39 14.19 10.83 -16.54
C VAL A 39 13.71 12.23 -16.94
N THR A 40 12.45 12.55 -16.66
CA THR A 40 11.86 13.87 -16.85
C THR A 40 11.34 14.37 -15.52
N THR A 41 11.93 15.45 -15.02
CA THR A 41 11.45 16.08 -13.78
C THR A 41 10.23 16.94 -14.02
N GLN A 42 9.40 17.10 -12.97
CA GLN A 42 8.34 18.10 -12.95
C GLN A 42 8.84 19.46 -12.41
N GLY A 43 10.14 19.57 -12.09
CA GLY A 43 10.76 20.81 -11.63
C GLY A 43 10.30 21.31 -10.26
N ILE A 44 9.41 20.59 -9.59
CA ILE A 44 8.92 20.93 -8.24
C ILE A 44 9.10 19.76 -7.29
N PHE A 45 9.58 20.05 -6.08
CA PHE A 45 9.87 19.07 -5.03
C PHE A 45 9.36 19.57 -3.68
N ALA A 46 8.79 18.69 -2.88
CA ALA A 46 8.40 18.99 -1.53
C ALA A 46 9.26 18.19 -0.54
N VAL A 47 9.89 18.88 0.39
CA VAL A 47 10.57 18.26 1.55
C VAL A 47 9.59 18.24 2.69
N VAL A 48 9.27 17.04 3.19
CA VAL A 48 8.23 16.84 4.19
C VAL A 48 8.79 16.11 5.39
N GLN A 49 8.48 16.61 6.58
CA GLN A 49 8.76 15.87 7.81
C GLN A 49 7.89 14.63 7.93
N ILE A 50 8.51 13.49 8.16
CA ILE A 50 7.80 12.27 8.47
C ILE A 50 7.67 12.17 10.00
N PRO A 51 6.45 12.21 10.57
CA PRO A 51 6.26 12.06 12.01
C PRO A 51 6.88 10.76 12.53
N ASN A 52 7.57 10.82 13.68
CA ASN A 52 8.22 9.63 14.26
C ASN A 52 7.27 8.45 14.43
N LYS A 53 6.02 8.71 14.80
CA LYS A 53 4.99 7.67 14.93
C LYS A 53 4.77 6.87 13.65
N GLN A 54 4.87 7.48 12.47
CA GLN A 54 4.69 6.79 11.18
C GLN A 54 5.89 5.90 10.81
N ARG A 55 7.03 6.08 11.47
CA ARG A 55 8.23 5.25 11.28
C ARG A 55 8.34 4.12 12.29
N GLN A 56 7.42 4.03 13.24
CA GLN A 56 7.39 3.00 14.27
C GLN A 56 6.34 1.95 13.92
N ILE A 57 6.60 0.71 14.35
CA ILE A 57 5.59 -0.34 14.33
C ILE A 57 4.43 0.09 15.23
N GLN A 58 3.23 0.00 14.71
CA GLN A 58 1.99 0.37 15.38
C GLN A 58 1.20 -0.87 15.71
N ASP A 59 0.69 -0.91 16.93
CA ASP A 59 -0.24 -1.94 17.37
C ASP A 59 -1.59 -1.76 16.65
N PRO A 60 -2.34 -2.86 16.46
CA PRO A 60 -3.72 -2.78 15.97
C PRO A 60 -4.57 -1.96 16.95
N ILE A 61 -5.49 -1.17 16.40
CA ILE A 61 -6.46 -0.44 17.21
C ILE A 61 -7.61 -1.40 17.51
N PRO A 62 -8.02 -1.56 18.77
CA PRO A 62 -9.21 -2.33 19.10
C PRO A 62 -10.43 -1.83 18.32
N ASP A 63 -11.23 -2.75 17.80
CA ASP A 63 -12.45 -2.48 17.00
C ASP A 63 -12.20 -1.73 15.69
N GLU A 64 -11.02 -1.87 15.09
CA GLU A 64 -10.73 -1.34 13.74
C GLU A 64 -11.75 -1.91 12.74
N LYS A 65 -12.50 -1.02 12.09
CA LYS A 65 -13.50 -1.37 11.09
C LYS A 65 -13.02 -1.08 9.68
N GLY A 66 -13.75 -1.57 8.71
CA GLY A 66 -13.44 -1.44 7.31
C GLY A 66 -12.51 -2.54 6.79
N SER A 67 -12.32 -2.56 5.50
CA SER A 67 -11.43 -3.52 4.87
C SER A 67 -9.98 -3.07 4.95
N TRP A 68 -9.06 -4.00 5.18
CA TRP A 68 -7.65 -3.72 5.33
C TRP A 68 -6.80 -4.62 4.44
N LEU A 69 -5.76 -4.04 3.85
CA LEU A 69 -4.77 -4.78 3.09
C LEU A 69 -3.50 -4.99 3.93
N PHE A 70 -3.05 -6.23 4.06
CA PHE A 70 -1.81 -6.58 4.76
C PHE A 70 -0.77 -7.05 3.74
N LEU A 71 0.43 -6.48 3.80
CA LEU A 71 1.53 -6.77 2.89
C LEU A 71 2.59 -7.60 3.60
N ASP A 72 2.68 -8.88 3.26
CA ASP A 72 3.65 -9.82 3.83
C ASP A 72 4.88 -9.92 2.94
N ASN A 73 5.95 -9.21 3.31
CA ASN A 73 7.23 -9.24 2.63
C ASN A 73 7.16 -8.88 1.12
N ILE A 74 6.34 -7.92 0.76
CA ILE A 74 6.28 -7.39 -0.62
C ILE A 74 7.49 -6.51 -0.88
N GLN A 75 8.26 -6.80 -1.92
CA GLN A 75 9.55 -6.14 -2.15
C GLN A 75 9.56 -5.17 -3.31
N ASP A 76 8.72 -5.37 -4.33
CA ASP A 76 8.68 -4.47 -5.48
C ASP A 76 7.92 -3.18 -5.18
N PRO A 77 8.58 -2.00 -5.27
CA PRO A 77 7.95 -0.71 -5.00
C PRO A 77 6.76 -0.40 -5.92
N GLY A 78 6.79 -0.87 -7.16
CA GLY A 78 5.71 -0.67 -8.12
C GLY A 78 4.46 -1.47 -7.74
N ASN A 79 4.63 -2.71 -7.29
CA ASN A 79 3.53 -3.53 -6.78
C ASN A 79 2.91 -2.91 -5.53
N ILE A 80 3.73 -2.46 -4.58
CA ILE A 80 3.24 -1.80 -3.35
C ILE A 80 2.41 -0.59 -3.70
N GLY A 81 2.95 0.33 -4.50
CA GLY A 81 2.24 1.56 -4.86
C GLY A 81 0.94 1.27 -5.62
N THR A 82 0.94 0.30 -6.52
CA THR A 82 -0.26 -0.15 -7.24
C THR A 82 -1.30 -0.72 -6.28
N MET A 83 -0.88 -1.55 -5.32
CA MET A 83 -1.79 -2.14 -4.33
C MET A 83 -2.38 -1.09 -3.39
N VAL A 84 -1.59 -0.13 -2.92
CA VAL A 84 -2.09 0.99 -2.09
C VAL A 84 -3.10 1.83 -2.86
N ARG A 85 -2.79 2.19 -4.11
CA ARG A 85 -3.70 2.94 -4.97
C ARG A 85 -4.99 2.17 -5.25
N THR A 86 -4.92 0.85 -5.42
CA THR A 86 -6.08 0.01 -5.64
C THR A 86 -6.93 -0.13 -4.36
N ALA A 87 -6.29 -0.22 -3.20
CA ALA A 87 -6.96 -0.24 -1.90
C ALA A 87 -7.71 1.07 -1.62
N ASP A 88 -7.09 2.23 -1.92
CA ASP A 88 -7.75 3.54 -1.87
C ASP A 88 -8.97 3.59 -2.78
N ALA A 89 -8.83 3.15 -4.05
CA ALA A 89 -9.93 3.10 -5.02
C ALA A 89 -11.06 2.13 -4.62
N ALA A 90 -10.77 1.10 -3.84
CA ALA A 90 -11.74 0.12 -3.33
C ALA A 90 -12.28 0.48 -1.94
N ASP A 91 -12.05 1.71 -1.45
CA ASP A 91 -12.50 2.20 -0.14
C ASP A 91 -12.03 1.32 1.03
N PHE A 92 -10.75 0.95 1.02
CA PHE A 92 -10.12 0.27 2.14
C PHE A 92 -9.75 1.28 3.23
N ALA A 93 -9.91 0.91 4.49
CA ALA A 93 -9.58 1.76 5.64
C ALA A 93 -8.06 1.96 5.79
N GLY A 94 -7.27 0.98 5.37
CA GLY A 94 -5.82 1.09 5.48
C GLY A 94 -5.01 -0.05 4.88
N VAL A 95 -3.69 0.15 4.91
CA VAL A 95 -2.69 -0.84 4.48
C VAL A 95 -1.67 -1.03 5.59
N VAL A 96 -1.44 -2.27 5.99
CA VAL A 96 -0.41 -2.65 6.97
C VAL A 96 0.81 -3.20 6.23
N PHE A 97 1.94 -2.56 6.43
CA PHE A 97 3.23 -2.97 5.90
C PHE A 97 3.90 -3.91 6.90
N GLY A 98 3.91 -5.19 6.61
CA GLY A 98 4.57 -6.20 7.42
C GLY A 98 6.08 -6.21 7.27
N LYS A 99 6.74 -6.98 8.12
CA LYS A 99 8.20 -7.16 8.10
C LYS A 99 8.68 -7.64 6.73
N GLY A 100 9.76 -7.05 6.22
CA GLY A 100 10.35 -7.39 4.93
C GLY A 100 9.73 -6.67 3.73
N THR A 101 8.57 -6.03 3.91
CA THR A 101 7.98 -5.16 2.88
C THR A 101 8.84 -3.93 2.68
N ALA A 102 8.99 -3.48 1.43
CA ALA A 102 9.80 -2.31 1.13
C ALA A 102 9.27 -1.07 1.83
N ASP A 103 10.19 -0.15 2.17
CA ASP A 103 9.88 1.05 2.94
C ASP A 103 8.81 1.90 2.24
N VAL A 104 7.73 2.16 2.97
CA VAL A 104 6.63 3.01 2.52
C VAL A 104 7.10 4.40 2.11
N PHE A 105 8.17 4.91 2.72
CA PHE A 105 8.76 6.22 2.39
C PHE A 105 9.81 6.16 1.27
N ASN A 106 10.06 5.01 0.68
CA ASN A 106 10.91 4.90 -0.50
C ASN A 106 10.32 5.77 -1.64
N PRO A 107 11.11 6.64 -2.29
CA PRO A 107 10.63 7.53 -3.35
C PRO A 107 9.92 6.81 -4.50
N LYS A 108 10.32 5.59 -4.85
CA LYS A 108 9.65 4.78 -5.87
C LYS A 108 8.27 4.32 -5.42
N VAL A 109 8.11 3.93 -4.14
CA VAL A 109 6.82 3.56 -3.55
C VAL A 109 5.91 4.78 -3.52
N GLN A 110 6.42 5.92 -3.02
CA GLN A 110 5.67 7.18 -2.94
C GLN A 110 5.14 7.63 -4.31
N ARG A 111 5.95 7.58 -5.35
CA ARG A 111 5.52 7.90 -6.72
C ARG A 111 4.47 6.93 -7.26
N ALA A 112 4.65 5.63 -7.00
CA ALA A 112 3.73 4.62 -7.50
C ALA A 112 2.34 4.69 -6.85
N MET A 113 2.22 5.22 -5.64
CA MET A 113 0.94 5.46 -4.96
C MET A 113 0.10 6.58 -5.57
N GLN A 114 0.69 7.48 -6.37
CA GLN A 114 -0.02 8.54 -7.12
C GLN A 114 -0.94 9.42 -6.25
N GLY A 115 -0.56 9.71 -5.00
CA GLY A 115 -1.33 10.54 -4.08
C GLY A 115 -2.21 9.75 -3.09
N SER A 116 -2.48 8.47 -3.32
CA SER A 116 -3.31 7.65 -2.44
C SER A 116 -2.80 7.57 -0.99
N GLN A 117 -1.49 7.77 -0.77
CA GLN A 117 -0.90 7.85 0.57
C GLN A 117 -1.47 8.97 1.45
N PHE A 118 -2.18 9.92 0.87
CA PHE A 118 -2.84 11.01 1.61
C PHE A 118 -4.32 10.73 1.91
N HIS A 119 -4.89 9.68 1.33
CA HIS A 119 -6.30 9.34 1.44
C HIS A 119 -6.53 8.11 2.32
N ILE A 120 -5.62 7.14 2.28
CA ILE A 120 -5.74 5.86 3.00
C ILE A 120 -4.71 5.79 4.15
N ARG A 121 -5.06 5.13 5.23
CA ARG A 121 -4.16 4.96 6.36
C ARG A 121 -3.04 3.97 6.03
N LEU A 122 -1.78 4.37 6.22
CA LEU A 122 -0.60 3.53 6.04
C LEU A 122 0.06 3.26 7.40
N VAL A 123 0.29 2.00 7.71
CA VAL A 123 0.78 1.54 9.01
C VAL A 123 1.92 0.56 8.85
N LEU A 124 3.01 0.74 9.59
CA LEU A 124 4.00 -0.31 9.79
C LEU A 124 3.52 -1.19 10.94
N GLY A 125 3.33 -2.48 10.74
CA GLY A 125 2.73 -3.35 11.75
C GLY A 125 3.31 -4.75 11.79
N ASN A 126 3.13 -5.42 12.94
CA ASN A 126 3.34 -6.85 13.08
C ASN A 126 2.09 -7.58 12.57
N LEU A 127 2.19 -8.28 11.44
CA LEU A 127 1.03 -8.92 10.81
C LEU A 127 0.40 -10.02 11.67
N ASP A 128 1.17 -10.70 12.53
CA ASP A 128 0.61 -11.68 13.47
C ASP A 128 -0.33 -11.01 14.47
N GLU A 129 0.08 -9.88 15.05
CA GLU A 129 -0.72 -9.12 16.01
C GLU A 129 -1.97 -8.52 15.35
N TRP A 130 -1.83 -7.96 14.15
CA TRP A 130 -2.93 -7.43 13.37
C TRP A 130 -3.93 -8.53 12.98
N THR A 131 -3.45 -9.68 12.53
CA THR A 131 -4.30 -10.84 12.20
C THR A 131 -5.07 -11.35 13.42
N GLN A 132 -4.40 -11.46 14.58
CA GLN A 132 -5.05 -11.86 15.81
C GLN A 132 -6.10 -10.87 16.29
N SER A 133 -5.83 -9.56 16.20
CA SER A 133 -6.77 -8.51 16.58
C SER A 133 -8.05 -8.57 15.74
N PHE A 134 -7.93 -8.71 14.42
CA PHE A 134 -9.08 -8.86 13.53
C PHE A 134 -9.91 -10.10 13.84
N LYS A 135 -9.25 -11.24 14.11
CA LYS A 135 -9.95 -12.46 14.51
C LYS A 135 -10.66 -12.35 15.85
N GLN A 136 -10.08 -11.66 16.82
CA GLN A 136 -10.72 -11.37 18.11
C GLN A 136 -11.97 -10.51 17.95
N ALA A 137 -11.92 -9.54 17.04
CA ALA A 137 -13.06 -8.71 16.66
C ALA A 137 -14.08 -9.47 15.77
N LYS A 138 -13.84 -10.75 15.44
CA LYS A 138 -14.64 -11.59 14.52
C LYS A 138 -14.70 -11.05 13.09
N ILE A 139 -13.71 -10.28 12.68
CA ILE A 139 -13.53 -9.80 11.32
C ILE A 139 -12.73 -10.87 10.56
N PRO A 140 -13.20 -11.35 9.40
CA PRO A 140 -12.50 -12.38 8.64
C PRO A 140 -11.16 -11.88 8.12
N VAL A 141 -10.15 -12.74 8.17
CA VAL A 141 -8.82 -12.50 7.59
C VAL A 141 -8.60 -13.51 6.48
N TYR A 142 -8.42 -13.03 5.27
CA TYR A 142 -8.19 -13.85 4.09
C TYR A 142 -6.72 -13.80 3.69
N GLY A 143 -6.11 -14.98 3.55
CA GLY A 143 -4.78 -15.14 2.96
C GLY A 143 -4.87 -15.43 1.47
N THR A 144 -3.72 -15.37 0.80
CA THR A 144 -3.61 -15.72 -0.63
C THR A 144 -2.64 -16.87 -0.80
N GLU A 145 -3.12 -17.97 -1.32
CA GLU A 145 -2.32 -19.18 -1.51
C GLU A 145 -2.88 -20.02 -2.67
N LEU A 146 -1.99 -20.65 -3.42
CA LEU A 146 -2.37 -21.63 -4.46
C LEU A 146 -2.10 -23.04 -3.94
N ASN A 147 -3.06 -23.60 -3.21
CA ASN A 147 -3.01 -24.99 -2.75
C ASN A 147 -4.40 -25.65 -2.79
N PRO A 148 -4.49 -27.00 -2.65
CA PRO A 148 -5.75 -27.74 -2.71
C PRO A 148 -6.76 -27.40 -1.61
N GLN A 149 -6.33 -26.81 -0.48
CA GLN A 149 -7.17 -26.41 0.64
C GLN A 149 -7.71 -24.99 0.50
N ALA A 150 -7.10 -24.17 -0.37
CA ALA A 150 -7.55 -22.80 -0.60
C ALA A 150 -8.93 -22.77 -1.26
N LYS A 151 -9.71 -21.75 -0.94
CA LYS A 151 -11.04 -21.55 -1.50
C LYS A 151 -10.99 -20.67 -2.75
N ASN A 152 -11.83 -20.99 -3.72
CA ASN A 152 -12.06 -20.08 -4.84
C ASN A 152 -12.64 -18.77 -4.30
N TYR A 153 -11.98 -17.64 -4.56
CA TYR A 153 -12.41 -16.34 -4.07
C TYR A 153 -13.87 -15.99 -4.42
N GLN A 154 -14.38 -16.51 -5.54
CA GLN A 154 -15.76 -16.31 -5.99
C GLN A 154 -16.81 -16.95 -5.09
N THR A 155 -16.41 -17.84 -4.19
CA THR A 155 -17.31 -18.50 -3.22
C THR A 155 -17.41 -17.77 -1.91
N ILE A 156 -16.68 -16.66 -1.74
CA ILE A 156 -16.68 -15.84 -0.53
C ILE A 156 -17.77 -14.78 -0.65
N GLU A 157 -18.59 -14.65 0.38
CA GLU A 157 -19.56 -13.58 0.46
C GLU A 157 -18.86 -12.23 0.63
N LYS A 158 -19.36 -11.22 -0.05
CA LYS A 158 -18.87 -9.86 0.06
C LYS A 158 -19.10 -9.31 1.46
N ALA A 159 -18.20 -8.48 1.92
CA ALA A 159 -18.26 -7.85 3.23
C ALA A 159 -17.60 -6.46 3.23
N ASP A 160 -18.03 -5.60 4.15
CA ASP A 160 -17.40 -4.30 4.38
C ASP A 160 -16.14 -4.41 5.25
N ASP A 161 -16.16 -5.35 6.19
CA ASP A 161 -15.09 -5.53 7.17
C ASP A 161 -14.36 -6.85 6.91
N PHE A 162 -13.12 -6.79 6.45
CA PHE A 162 -12.21 -7.94 6.34
C PHE A 162 -10.76 -7.48 6.24
N ALA A 163 -9.81 -8.39 6.46
CA ALA A 163 -8.43 -8.20 6.07
C ALA A 163 -8.06 -9.13 4.91
N LEU A 164 -7.28 -8.62 3.96
CA LEU A 164 -6.70 -9.38 2.86
C LEU A 164 -5.18 -9.36 2.98
N ILE A 165 -4.53 -10.50 3.11
CA ILE A 165 -3.08 -10.62 3.16
C ILE A 165 -2.56 -11.00 1.78
N MET A 166 -1.65 -10.17 1.25
CA MET A 166 -0.90 -10.46 0.02
C MET A 166 0.52 -10.83 0.39
N GLY A 167 0.99 -11.96 -0.12
CA GLY A 167 2.32 -12.49 0.14
C GLY A 167 3.36 -12.07 -0.89
N ASN A 168 4.63 -12.34 -0.58
CA ASN A 168 5.80 -12.09 -1.43
C ASN A 168 5.61 -12.61 -2.86
N GLU A 169 6.16 -11.90 -3.84
CA GLU A 169 6.01 -12.20 -5.27
C GLU A 169 6.55 -13.57 -5.67
N GLY A 170 7.60 -14.03 -5.03
CA GLY A 170 8.23 -15.31 -5.36
C GLY A 170 7.90 -16.44 -4.40
N ASN A 171 7.70 -16.13 -3.13
CA ASN A 171 7.54 -17.13 -2.07
C ASN A 171 6.12 -17.24 -1.52
N GLY A 172 5.22 -16.34 -1.91
CA GLY A 172 3.88 -16.26 -1.33
C GLY A 172 3.88 -15.75 0.11
N MET A 173 2.83 -16.05 0.86
CA MET A 173 2.71 -15.71 2.27
C MET A 173 3.57 -16.62 3.15
N SER A 174 3.97 -16.09 4.30
CA SER A 174 4.64 -16.90 5.33
C SER A 174 3.74 -18.03 5.83
N PRO A 175 4.28 -19.25 6.07
CA PRO A 175 3.50 -20.38 6.55
C PRO A 175 2.78 -20.11 7.87
N GLU A 176 3.38 -19.32 8.73
CA GLU A 176 2.84 -18.92 10.01
C GLU A 176 1.55 -18.11 9.85
N LEU A 177 1.54 -17.12 8.95
CA LEU A 177 0.36 -16.31 8.67
C LEU A 177 -0.74 -17.12 7.97
N LEU A 178 -0.37 -18.02 7.04
CA LEU A 178 -1.34 -18.90 6.37
C LEU A 178 -2.18 -19.71 7.34
N THR A 179 -1.59 -20.19 8.43
CA THR A 179 -2.30 -20.96 9.46
C THR A 179 -3.22 -20.12 10.34
N GLN A 180 -3.02 -18.81 10.37
CA GLN A 180 -3.78 -17.89 11.22
C GLN A 180 -5.00 -17.28 10.51
N THR A 181 -5.11 -17.42 9.21
CA THR A 181 -6.21 -16.85 8.42
C THR A 181 -7.55 -17.54 8.72
N THR A 182 -8.64 -16.87 8.39
CA THR A 182 -9.99 -17.44 8.37
C THR A 182 -10.17 -18.39 7.19
N ALA A 183 -9.60 -18.02 6.05
CA ALA A 183 -9.52 -18.85 4.86
C ALA A 183 -8.39 -18.34 3.94
N ASN A 184 -7.76 -19.26 3.21
CA ASN A 184 -6.85 -18.91 2.14
C ASN A 184 -7.59 -18.97 0.81
N LEU A 185 -7.34 -18.00 -0.05
CA LEU A 185 -8.06 -17.81 -1.30
C LEU A 185 -7.14 -17.99 -2.50
N TYR A 186 -7.69 -18.51 -3.57
CA TYR A 186 -7.02 -18.55 -4.87
C TYR A 186 -7.88 -17.97 -5.99
N ILE A 187 -7.22 -17.43 -7.01
CA ILE A 187 -7.83 -16.99 -8.26
C ILE A 187 -7.67 -18.12 -9.28
N PRO A 188 -8.77 -18.69 -9.82
CA PRO A 188 -8.68 -19.74 -10.83
C PRO A 188 -8.00 -19.25 -12.11
N ILE A 189 -6.89 -19.87 -12.49
CA ILE A 189 -6.18 -19.59 -13.73
C ILE A 189 -6.53 -20.69 -14.73
N LYS A 190 -7.22 -20.33 -15.81
CA LYS A 190 -7.63 -21.27 -16.86
C LYS A 190 -6.61 -21.35 -18.02
N GLY A 191 -5.69 -20.40 -18.07
CA GLY A 191 -4.65 -20.32 -19.07
C GLY A 191 -3.41 -21.12 -18.70
N LYS A 192 -2.28 -20.82 -19.37
CA LYS A 192 -0.98 -21.49 -19.15
C LYS A 192 -0.06 -20.72 -18.19
N ALA A 193 -0.50 -19.56 -17.68
CA ALA A 193 0.28 -18.79 -16.70
C ALA A 193 0.29 -19.54 -15.36
N GLU A 194 1.43 -19.55 -14.68
CA GLU A 194 1.57 -20.17 -13.36
C GLU A 194 0.94 -19.31 -12.26
N SER A 195 1.05 -17.98 -12.38
CA SER A 195 0.52 -17.01 -11.42
C SER A 195 0.15 -15.70 -12.08
N LEU A 196 -0.51 -14.82 -11.35
CA LEU A 196 -0.71 -13.42 -11.68
C LEU A 196 0.34 -12.57 -10.95
N ASN A 197 0.65 -11.40 -11.50
CA ASN A 197 1.35 -10.37 -10.73
C ASN A 197 0.58 -10.09 -9.43
N VAL A 198 1.29 -9.92 -8.32
CA VAL A 198 0.69 -9.77 -6.98
C VAL A 198 -0.25 -8.59 -6.87
N ALA A 199 0.07 -7.46 -7.50
CA ALA A 199 -0.81 -6.28 -7.47
C ALA A 199 -2.07 -6.48 -8.33
N VAL A 200 -1.97 -7.23 -9.43
CA VAL A 200 -3.13 -7.62 -10.24
C VAL A 200 -4.03 -8.57 -9.43
N ALA A 201 -3.46 -9.58 -8.80
CA ALA A 201 -4.20 -10.50 -7.93
C ALA A 201 -4.89 -9.76 -6.78
N ALA A 202 -4.17 -8.85 -6.12
CA ALA A 202 -4.72 -8.00 -5.07
C ALA A 202 -5.93 -7.19 -5.57
N GLY A 203 -5.83 -6.57 -6.74
CA GLY A 203 -6.94 -5.80 -7.33
C GLY A 203 -8.18 -6.65 -7.59
N VAL A 204 -8.00 -7.84 -8.17
CA VAL A 204 -9.11 -8.79 -8.40
C VAL A 204 -9.79 -9.14 -7.07
N LEU A 205 -9.02 -9.47 -6.04
CA LEU A 205 -9.56 -9.88 -4.75
C LEU A 205 -10.22 -8.71 -4.00
N MET A 206 -9.60 -7.54 -3.95
CA MET A 206 -10.14 -6.36 -3.26
C MET A 206 -11.53 -5.98 -3.79
N PHE A 207 -11.67 -5.83 -5.10
CA PHE A 207 -12.94 -5.47 -5.73
C PHE A 207 -13.99 -6.59 -5.73
N SER A 208 -13.55 -7.84 -5.60
CA SER A 208 -14.49 -8.98 -5.55
C SER A 208 -15.02 -9.26 -4.16
N LEU A 209 -14.20 -9.01 -3.12
CA LEU A 209 -14.57 -9.30 -1.72
C LEU A 209 -15.30 -8.13 -1.06
N LYS A 210 -15.00 -6.90 -1.48
CA LYS A 210 -15.65 -5.68 -0.96
C LYS A 210 -17.06 -5.57 -1.53
N ASP A 211 -17.99 -5.17 -0.69
CA ASP A 211 -19.33 -4.77 -1.13
C ASP A 211 -19.28 -3.30 -1.60
N ILE A 212 -19.18 -3.12 -2.92
CA ILE A 212 -19.07 -1.80 -3.57
C ILE A 212 -20.33 -1.58 -4.41
#